data_43fd527a0385047f6113c96c0ff5eecd
#
_entry.id   43fd527a0385047f6113c96c0ff5eecd
#
_cell.length_a   1.000
_cell.length_b   1.000
_cell.length_c   1.000
_cell.angle_alpha   90.00
_cell.angle_beta   90.00
_cell.angle_gamma   90.00
#
_symmetry.space_group_name_H-M   'P 1'
#
loop_
_entity.id
_entity.type
_entity.pdbx_description
1 polymer ?
#
loop_
_entity_poly.entity_id
_entity_poly.type
_entity_poly.pdbx_seq_one_letter_code
_entity_poly.pdbx_strand_id
1 'polypeptide(L)'
;MKERELIRKYKTPFYLYDEVILAERTDCMRKALPGIGLCFALKAAPILAGCLAGKFDRLEVCSPGEYEICIRNGVSHDKLLVSGVNKSYESINRILELGHGEGWYTIESPEHFEILDRCAREAGTVLNCYIRLSSGNQFGVDKDTLEELAFKVNESENLNLTGIHFFSGTQKTLKRIEGELSELAEYGKSLRQKLKTEIGLEFGPGLGVNYFGAGEASGYEAEKTDAEKQLANLAEIVDRTGVNSVYRDVTFEYGRFIAAASGRYFTGVADIKKTYDVNYAILEGGIHQLTYYGSMAGMKIPYIMAVSAEEKSQSTAAGEKADGIEAENKADGTETKEYVLAGSLCSVNDILVRKAVLPELKKGDTLIFDLAGAYALTEGIGLFLSRDLPAVLIRDLNGEVRLVRDHMETNSINDGTGV
;
A
#
# COMPACT_ATOMS: atom_id res chain seq x y z
N MET A 1 17.45 -16.26 2.39
CA MET A 1 17.05 -17.22 1.33
C MET A 1 17.02 -16.48 0.00
N LYS A 2 17.75 -16.95 -1.02
CA LYS A 2 17.77 -16.33 -2.37
C LYS A 2 16.52 -16.72 -3.18
N GLU A 3 16.21 -15.99 -4.24
CA GLU A 3 15.01 -16.20 -5.07
C GLU A 3 14.89 -17.64 -5.58
N ARG A 4 15.99 -18.22 -6.05
CA ARG A 4 16.03 -19.62 -6.54
C ARG A 4 15.65 -20.63 -5.45
N GLU A 5 16.03 -20.39 -4.20
CA GLU A 5 15.67 -21.25 -3.07
C GLU A 5 14.18 -21.11 -2.72
N LEU A 6 13.64 -19.89 -2.80
CA LEU A 6 12.20 -19.63 -2.60
C LEU A 6 11.36 -20.38 -3.61
N ILE A 7 11.70 -20.29 -4.91
CA ILE A 7 10.98 -20.94 -6.01
C ILE A 7 11.04 -22.47 -5.91
N ARG A 8 12.11 -23.03 -5.30
CA ARG A 8 12.20 -24.48 -5.04
C ARG A 8 11.33 -24.90 -3.86
N LYS A 9 11.27 -24.07 -2.83
CA LYS A 9 10.62 -24.40 -1.56
C LYS A 9 9.11 -24.15 -1.58
N TYR A 10 8.67 -23.10 -2.28
CA TYR A 10 7.28 -22.69 -2.29
C TYR A 10 6.68 -22.78 -3.69
N LYS A 11 5.45 -23.31 -3.76
CA LYS A 11 4.68 -23.40 -5.01
C LYS A 11 4.26 -22.00 -5.46
N THR A 12 4.46 -21.66 -6.72
CA THR A 12 3.92 -20.46 -7.37
C THR A 12 2.40 -20.60 -7.61
N PRO A 13 1.63 -19.49 -7.69
CA PRO A 13 2.04 -18.11 -7.48
C PRO A 13 2.13 -17.73 -6.00
N PHE A 14 3.07 -16.87 -5.63
CA PHE A 14 3.15 -16.34 -4.28
C PHE A 14 3.68 -14.90 -4.24
N TYR A 15 3.37 -14.20 -3.15
CA TYR A 15 3.97 -12.90 -2.81
C TYR A 15 5.10 -13.08 -1.79
N LEU A 16 6.16 -12.31 -1.93
CA LEU A 16 7.19 -12.13 -0.91
C LEU A 16 7.24 -10.68 -0.50
N TYR A 17 7.00 -10.40 0.78
CA TYR A 17 7.26 -9.10 1.38
C TYR A 17 8.57 -9.12 2.15
N ASP A 18 9.30 -8.01 2.15
CA ASP A 18 10.61 -7.87 2.77
C ASP A 18 10.60 -6.76 3.84
N GLU A 19 10.76 -7.16 5.11
CA GLU A 19 10.76 -6.22 6.24
C GLU A 19 12.01 -5.32 6.28
N VAL A 20 13.13 -5.76 5.69
CA VAL A 20 14.34 -4.93 5.61
C VAL A 20 14.07 -3.71 4.74
N ILE A 21 13.42 -3.90 3.58
CA ILE A 21 13.04 -2.81 2.67
C ILE A 21 12.06 -1.84 3.36
N LEU A 22 11.09 -2.38 4.12
CA LEU A 22 10.17 -1.55 4.90
C LEU A 22 10.89 -0.71 5.96
N ALA A 23 11.84 -1.31 6.67
CA ALA A 23 12.64 -0.62 7.68
C ALA A 23 13.51 0.47 7.06
N GLU A 24 14.26 0.16 6.01
CA GLU A 24 15.09 1.14 5.28
C GLU A 24 14.26 2.32 4.79
N ARG A 25 13.07 2.07 4.23
CA ARG A 25 12.17 3.11 3.76
C ARG A 25 11.70 4.00 4.91
N THR A 26 11.28 3.40 6.02
CA THR A 26 10.81 4.14 7.20
C THR A 26 11.92 4.98 7.81
N ASP A 27 13.14 4.44 7.92
CA ASP A 27 14.29 5.15 8.45
C ASP A 27 14.69 6.34 7.55
N CYS A 28 14.64 6.15 6.23
CA CYS A 28 14.86 7.23 5.26
C CYS A 28 13.83 8.37 5.44
N MET A 29 12.55 8.02 5.61
CA MET A 29 11.48 9.00 5.84
C MET A 29 11.67 9.75 7.17
N ARG A 30 11.96 9.05 8.27
CA ARG A 30 12.23 9.67 9.58
C ARG A 30 13.40 10.65 9.52
N LYS A 31 14.47 10.27 8.78
CA LYS A 31 15.64 11.12 8.59
C LYS A 31 15.35 12.35 7.73
N ALA A 32 14.58 12.20 6.66
CA ALA A 32 14.27 13.30 5.74
C ALA A 32 13.25 14.29 6.33
N LEU A 33 12.33 13.83 7.18
CA LEU A 33 11.20 14.61 7.70
C LEU A 33 11.19 14.62 9.24
N PRO A 34 12.21 15.21 9.88
CA PRO A 34 12.28 15.28 11.33
C PRO A 34 11.10 16.11 11.88
N GLY A 35 10.45 15.59 12.93
CA GLY A 35 9.30 16.26 13.56
C GLY A 35 7.96 16.06 12.85
N ILE A 36 7.93 15.38 11.71
CA ILE A 36 6.69 14.95 11.05
C ILE A 36 6.34 13.54 11.55
N GLY A 37 5.11 13.37 12.03
CA GLY A 37 4.55 12.05 12.35
C GLY A 37 4.36 11.21 11.08
N LEU A 38 4.47 9.89 11.20
CA LEU A 38 4.25 8.95 10.11
C LEU A 38 3.02 8.09 10.38
N CYS A 39 2.05 8.14 9.48
CA CYS A 39 0.88 7.29 9.46
C CYS A 39 0.95 6.32 8.27
N PHE A 40 0.64 5.05 8.49
CA PHE A 40 0.53 4.07 7.39
C PHE A 40 -0.92 3.77 7.08
N ALA A 41 -1.34 4.00 5.83
CA ALA A 41 -2.67 3.63 5.34
C ALA A 41 -2.73 2.11 5.09
N LEU A 42 -3.38 1.39 6.00
CA LEU A 42 -3.37 -0.09 6.07
C LEU A 42 -3.86 -0.74 4.78
N LYS A 43 -4.87 -0.14 4.13
CA LYS A 43 -5.44 -0.60 2.84
C LYS A 43 -4.40 -0.89 1.76
N ALA A 44 -3.22 -0.26 1.84
CA ALA A 44 -2.15 -0.51 0.87
C ALA A 44 -1.57 -1.92 0.98
N ALA A 45 -1.44 -2.46 2.20
CA ALA A 45 -0.95 -3.81 2.44
C ALA A 45 -1.35 -4.31 3.85
N PRO A 46 -2.60 -4.75 4.06
CA PRO A 46 -3.09 -5.18 5.38
C PRO A 46 -2.28 -6.34 6.00
N ILE A 47 -1.69 -7.17 5.15
CA ILE A 47 -0.85 -8.31 5.57
C ILE A 47 0.40 -7.87 6.35
N LEU A 48 0.80 -6.61 6.24
CA LEU A 48 1.97 -6.04 6.90
C LEU A 48 1.67 -5.42 8.28
N ALA A 49 0.43 -5.47 8.78
CA ALA A 49 0.05 -4.82 10.04
C ALA A 49 1.02 -5.10 11.19
N GLY A 50 1.41 -6.37 11.39
CA GLY A 50 2.36 -6.78 12.43
C GLY A 50 3.78 -6.24 12.21
N CYS A 51 4.25 -6.17 10.96
CA CYS A 51 5.58 -5.65 10.61
C CYS A 51 5.67 -4.13 10.84
N LEU A 52 4.54 -3.43 10.81
CA LEU A 52 4.45 -1.98 10.85
C LEU A 52 4.13 -1.42 12.25
N ALA A 53 3.62 -2.25 13.16
CA ALA A 53 3.11 -1.86 14.48
C ALA A 53 4.10 -1.02 15.31
N GLY A 54 5.40 -1.29 15.21
CA GLY A 54 6.46 -0.57 15.94
C GLY A 54 7.15 0.54 15.14
N LYS A 55 6.86 0.68 13.85
CA LYS A 55 7.59 1.56 12.93
C LYS A 55 6.88 2.90 12.68
N PHE A 56 5.58 2.94 12.87
CA PHE A 56 4.73 4.10 12.60
C PHE A 56 4.12 4.67 13.88
N ASP A 57 3.83 5.96 13.85
CA ASP A 57 3.14 6.66 14.95
C ASP A 57 1.66 6.32 14.92
N ARG A 58 1.10 6.11 13.71
CA ARG A 58 -0.30 5.74 13.47
C ARG A 58 -0.44 4.75 12.32
N LEU A 59 -1.55 3.99 12.35
CA LEU A 59 -2.04 3.21 11.21
C LEU A 59 -3.48 3.67 10.89
N GLU A 60 -3.73 4.10 9.66
CA GLU A 60 -5.07 4.46 9.18
C GLU A 60 -5.80 3.19 8.75
N VAL A 61 -7.01 3.01 9.27
CA VAL A 61 -7.92 1.90 8.97
C VAL A 61 -9.27 2.42 8.49
N CYS A 62 -9.80 1.83 7.40
CA CYS A 62 -11.02 2.30 6.74
C CYS A 62 -12.25 1.42 6.99
N SER A 63 -12.11 0.38 7.82
CA SER A 63 -13.20 -0.54 8.15
C SER A 63 -12.99 -1.24 9.48
N PRO A 64 -14.05 -1.76 10.12
CA PRO A 64 -13.92 -2.61 11.31
C PRO A 64 -13.03 -3.83 11.07
N GLY A 65 -13.06 -4.42 9.86
CA GLY A 65 -12.21 -5.55 9.50
C GLY A 65 -10.73 -5.19 9.50
N GLU A 66 -10.35 -4.03 8.98
CA GLU A 66 -8.96 -3.54 9.04
C GLU A 66 -8.54 -3.23 10.49
N TYR A 67 -9.44 -2.66 11.29
CA TYR A 67 -9.22 -2.46 12.72
C TYR A 67 -8.87 -3.77 13.42
N GLU A 68 -9.68 -4.81 13.23
CA GLU A 68 -9.44 -6.13 13.80
C GLU A 68 -8.14 -6.79 13.31
N ILE A 69 -7.76 -6.58 12.04
CA ILE A 69 -6.46 -7.03 11.53
C ILE A 69 -5.33 -6.41 12.35
N CYS A 70 -5.39 -5.10 12.62
CA CYS A 70 -4.41 -4.41 13.45
C CYS A 70 -4.33 -5.03 14.85
N ILE A 71 -5.48 -5.18 15.53
CA ILE A 71 -5.52 -5.71 16.90
C ILE A 71 -4.96 -7.14 16.97
N ARG A 72 -5.37 -8.02 16.05
CA ARG A 72 -4.85 -9.40 15.96
C ARG A 72 -3.34 -9.46 15.71
N ASN A 73 -2.76 -8.41 15.13
CA ASN A 73 -1.33 -8.28 14.88
C ASN A 73 -0.57 -7.47 15.96
N GLY A 74 -1.22 -7.18 17.11
CA GLY A 74 -0.58 -6.53 18.25
C GLY A 74 -0.36 -5.03 18.10
N VAL A 75 -1.07 -4.37 17.18
CA VAL A 75 -1.09 -2.90 17.10
C VAL A 75 -1.92 -2.37 18.24
N SER A 76 -1.36 -1.42 19.00
CA SER A 76 -2.08 -0.77 20.12
C SER A 76 -3.21 0.12 19.58
N HIS A 77 -4.35 0.15 20.28
CA HIS A 77 -5.55 0.91 19.90
C HIS A 77 -5.27 2.41 19.78
N ASP A 78 -4.44 2.96 20.67
CA ASP A 78 -4.03 4.36 20.69
C ASP A 78 -3.22 4.81 19.46
N LYS A 79 -2.81 3.86 18.59
CA LYS A 79 -2.14 4.14 17.31
C LYS A 79 -3.06 4.11 16.10
N LEU A 80 -4.34 3.80 16.27
CA LEU A 80 -5.25 3.63 15.15
C LEU A 80 -5.99 4.93 14.81
N LEU A 81 -5.99 5.29 13.53
CA LEU A 81 -6.83 6.35 12.96
C LEU A 81 -7.98 5.68 12.19
N VAL A 82 -9.18 5.72 12.77
CA VAL A 82 -10.40 5.18 12.15
C VAL A 82 -10.93 6.17 11.13
N SER A 83 -10.73 5.87 9.87
CA SER A 83 -11.19 6.70 8.75
C SER A 83 -12.25 5.97 7.89
N GLY A 84 -12.44 6.39 6.65
CA GLY A 84 -13.37 5.77 5.70
C GLY A 84 -14.72 6.47 5.63
N VAL A 85 -15.29 6.48 4.42
CA VAL A 85 -16.53 7.22 4.10
C VAL A 85 -17.79 6.50 4.56
N ASN A 86 -17.72 5.22 4.85
CA ASN A 86 -18.85 4.43 5.29
C ASN A 86 -18.73 4.12 6.78
N LYS A 87 -19.25 5.02 7.60
CA LYS A 87 -19.36 4.84 9.05
C LYS A 87 -20.83 4.65 9.41
N SER A 88 -21.17 3.49 9.97
CA SER A 88 -22.48 3.24 10.56
C SER A 88 -22.36 3.19 12.08
N TYR A 89 -23.50 3.38 12.76
CA TYR A 89 -23.58 3.22 14.20
C TYR A 89 -23.04 1.85 14.66
N GLU A 90 -23.41 0.76 13.97
CA GLU A 90 -22.98 -0.59 14.29
C GLU A 90 -21.46 -0.76 14.10
N SER A 91 -20.91 -0.18 13.03
CA SER A 91 -19.46 -0.28 12.75
C SER A 91 -18.60 0.45 13.78
N ILE A 92 -19.07 1.63 14.23
CA ILE A 92 -18.36 2.39 15.26
C ILE A 92 -18.49 1.72 16.62
N ASN A 93 -19.68 1.24 17.00
CA ASN A 93 -19.83 0.51 18.26
C ASN A 93 -18.95 -0.75 18.31
N ARG A 94 -18.86 -1.53 17.22
CA ARG A 94 -17.96 -2.67 17.15
C ARG A 94 -16.49 -2.29 17.39
N ILE A 95 -16.05 -1.13 16.88
CA ILE A 95 -14.70 -0.62 17.13
C ILE A 95 -14.55 -0.19 18.60
N LEU A 96 -15.54 0.51 19.17
CA LEU A 96 -15.51 0.98 20.55
C LEU A 96 -15.54 -0.18 21.57
N GLU A 97 -16.27 -1.26 21.29
CA GLU A 97 -16.24 -2.48 22.10
C GLU A 97 -14.84 -3.10 22.20
N LEU A 98 -14.04 -2.97 21.14
CA LEU A 98 -12.67 -3.49 21.10
C LEU A 98 -11.66 -2.52 21.72
N GLY A 99 -11.77 -1.22 21.40
CA GLY A 99 -10.73 -0.22 21.64
C GLY A 99 -11.10 0.87 22.65
N HIS A 100 -12.28 0.81 23.28
CA HIS A 100 -12.74 1.71 24.34
C HIS A 100 -12.61 3.23 24.03
N GLY A 101 -12.59 3.58 22.73
CA GLY A 101 -12.46 4.96 22.26
C GLY A 101 -11.02 5.48 22.13
N GLU A 102 -10.01 4.64 22.34
CA GLU A 102 -8.62 5.01 22.08
C GLU A 102 -8.36 5.30 20.59
N GLY A 103 -7.30 6.07 20.33
CA GLY A 103 -6.89 6.46 18.97
C GLY A 103 -7.65 7.67 18.45
N TRP A 104 -7.80 7.73 17.12
CA TRP A 104 -8.40 8.87 16.42
C TRP A 104 -9.49 8.41 15.46
N TYR A 105 -10.41 9.35 15.16
CA TYR A 105 -11.55 9.10 14.28
C TYR A 105 -11.68 10.26 13.27
N THR A 106 -12.05 9.98 12.01
CA THR A 106 -12.33 11.05 11.04
C THR A 106 -13.81 11.34 10.93
N ILE A 107 -14.18 12.62 10.90
CA ILE A 107 -15.51 13.11 10.52
C ILE A 107 -15.45 13.54 9.06
N GLU A 108 -16.27 12.91 8.20
CA GLU A 108 -16.30 13.17 6.76
C GLU A 108 -17.67 13.68 6.29
N SER A 109 -18.61 13.84 7.21
CA SER A 109 -19.96 14.40 6.95
C SER A 109 -20.62 14.82 8.28
N PRO A 110 -21.71 15.63 8.22
CA PRO A 110 -22.51 15.91 9.41
C PRO A 110 -23.08 14.63 10.07
N GLU A 111 -23.46 13.62 9.29
CA GLU A 111 -23.94 12.34 9.80
C GLU A 111 -22.85 11.60 10.61
N HIS A 112 -21.59 11.67 10.17
CA HIS A 112 -20.49 11.09 10.94
C HIS A 112 -20.30 11.74 12.31
N PHE A 113 -20.52 13.05 12.42
CA PHE A 113 -20.53 13.75 13.70
C PHE A 113 -21.60 13.18 14.63
N GLU A 114 -22.84 13.07 14.17
CA GLU A 114 -23.97 12.55 14.96
C GLU A 114 -23.73 11.10 15.42
N ILE A 115 -23.20 10.24 14.51
CA ILE A 115 -22.88 8.84 14.83
C ILE A 115 -21.80 8.77 15.90
N LEU A 116 -20.68 9.51 15.73
CA LEU A 116 -19.56 9.45 16.66
C LEU A 116 -19.92 10.03 18.02
N ASP A 117 -20.62 11.17 18.07
CA ASP A 117 -21.08 11.78 19.33
C ASP A 117 -22.02 10.85 20.10
N ARG A 118 -22.98 10.24 19.39
CA ARG A 118 -23.90 9.28 19.99
C ARG A 118 -23.16 8.05 20.53
N CYS A 119 -22.29 7.42 19.72
CA CYS A 119 -21.56 6.22 20.13
C CYS A 119 -20.63 6.52 21.33
N ALA A 120 -19.94 7.66 21.30
CA ALA A 120 -19.06 8.11 22.40
C ALA A 120 -19.82 8.30 23.70
N ARG A 121 -20.98 8.99 23.62
CA ARG A 121 -21.88 9.20 24.78
C ARG A 121 -22.38 7.88 25.36
N GLU A 122 -22.83 6.94 24.52
CA GLU A 122 -23.34 5.64 24.96
C GLU A 122 -22.23 4.76 25.56
N ALA A 123 -20.99 4.87 25.04
CA ALA A 123 -19.82 4.18 25.57
C ALA A 123 -19.19 4.88 26.79
N GLY A 124 -19.63 6.11 27.15
CA GLY A 124 -19.07 6.87 28.24
C GLY A 124 -17.60 7.28 28.04
N THR A 125 -17.21 7.58 26.80
CA THR A 125 -15.84 7.93 26.41
C THR A 125 -15.82 9.24 25.61
N VAL A 126 -14.61 9.81 25.40
CA VAL A 126 -14.39 10.97 24.55
C VAL A 126 -13.52 10.57 23.36
N LEU A 127 -14.00 10.81 22.13
CA LEU A 127 -13.28 10.45 20.91
C LEU A 127 -12.46 11.62 20.36
N ASN A 128 -11.19 11.38 20.03
CA ASN A 128 -10.34 12.35 19.34
C ASN A 128 -10.65 12.37 17.84
N CYS A 129 -11.09 13.49 17.31
CA CYS A 129 -11.62 13.59 15.96
C CYS A 129 -10.82 14.55 15.07
N TYR A 130 -10.46 14.08 13.90
CA TYR A 130 -10.08 14.89 12.75
C TYR A 130 -11.30 15.16 11.88
N ILE A 131 -11.43 16.36 11.32
CA ILE A 131 -12.44 16.64 10.30
C ILE A 131 -11.76 16.62 8.93
N ARG A 132 -12.28 15.82 8.01
CA ARG A 132 -11.69 15.66 6.68
C ARG A 132 -12.16 16.76 5.74
N LEU A 133 -11.21 17.58 5.28
CA LEU A 133 -11.43 18.56 4.23
C LEU A 133 -11.47 17.87 2.87
N SER A 134 -12.50 18.17 2.08
CA SER A 134 -12.65 17.62 0.71
C SER A 134 -11.70 18.28 -0.26
N SER A 135 -11.21 17.48 -1.21
CA SER A 135 -10.49 17.96 -2.40
C SER A 135 -11.39 18.08 -3.64
N GLY A 136 -12.72 18.09 -3.46
CA GLY A 136 -13.70 18.19 -4.54
C GLY A 136 -14.17 16.83 -5.07
N ASN A 137 -14.16 15.80 -4.25
CA ASN A 137 -14.67 14.46 -4.56
C ASN A 137 -15.60 13.95 -3.44
N GLN A 138 -15.95 12.65 -3.44
CA GLN A 138 -16.85 12.04 -2.45
C GLN A 138 -16.31 11.97 -1.01
N PHE A 139 -15.08 12.39 -0.75
CA PHE A 139 -14.44 12.30 0.55
C PHE A 139 -14.41 13.66 1.25
N GLY A 140 -14.78 13.66 2.53
CA GLY A 140 -14.74 14.86 3.37
C GLY A 140 -15.79 15.90 3.04
N VAL A 141 -15.67 17.07 3.68
CA VAL A 141 -16.60 18.20 3.58
C VAL A 141 -15.88 19.45 3.05
N ASP A 142 -16.64 20.41 2.52
CA ASP A 142 -16.10 21.72 2.14
C ASP A 142 -15.68 22.57 3.37
N LYS A 143 -15.05 23.71 3.11
CA LYS A 143 -14.50 24.56 4.19
C LYS A 143 -15.56 25.11 5.14
N ASP A 144 -16.72 25.49 4.61
CA ASP A 144 -17.81 26.08 5.41
C ASP A 144 -18.39 25.02 6.36
N THR A 145 -18.71 23.83 5.81
CA THR A 145 -19.18 22.69 6.60
C THR A 145 -18.12 22.21 7.60
N LEU A 146 -16.84 22.25 7.23
CA LEU A 146 -15.76 21.89 8.16
C LEU A 146 -15.73 22.85 9.37
N GLU A 147 -15.86 24.16 9.13
CA GLU A 147 -15.90 25.16 10.21
C GLU A 147 -17.11 24.94 11.13
N GLU A 148 -18.30 24.72 10.58
CA GLU A 148 -19.50 24.40 11.34
C GLU A 148 -19.32 23.15 12.21
N LEU A 149 -18.77 22.07 11.64
CA LEU A 149 -18.48 20.85 12.37
C LEU A 149 -17.41 21.04 13.46
N ALA A 150 -16.39 21.86 13.19
CA ALA A 150 -15.35 22.15 14.17
C ALA A 150 -15.91 22.88 15.40
N PHE A 151 -16.85 23.82 15.22
CA PHE A 151 -17.56 24.44 16.33
C PHE A 151 -18.42 23.44 17.10
N LYS A 152 -19.20 22.60 16.39
CA LYS A 152 -20.00 21.54 17.02
C LYS A 152 -19.16 20.55 17.83
N VAL A 153 -18.01 20.12 17.31
CA VAL A 153 -17.08 19.24 18.04
C VAL A 153 -16.56 19.91 19.29
N ASN A 154 -16.19 21.20 19.22
CA ASN A 154 -15.73 21.97 20.41
C ASN A 154 -16.82 22.19 21.47
N GLU A 155 -18.10 22.14 21.09
CA GLU A 155 -19.24 22.26 22.01
C GLU A 155 -19.67 20.87 22.57
N SER A 156 -19.24 19.77 21.95
CA SER A 156 -19.57 18.42 22.42
C SER A 156 -18.76 18.03 23.65
N GLU A 157 -19.40 17.35 24.60
CA GLU A 157 -18.76 16.76 25.79
C GLU A 157 -18.15 15.37 25.44
N ASN A 158 -18.48 14.80 24.27
CA ASN A 158 -18.11 13.43 23.88
C ASN A 158 -17.04 13.39 22.78
N LEU A 159 -16.75 14.52 22.14
CA LEU A 159 -15.78 14.60 21.04
C LEU A 159 -14.71 15.67 21.35
N ASN A 160 -13.48 15.40 20.95
CA ASN A 160 -12.36 16.32 21.06
C ASN A 160 -11.79 16.62 19.67
N LEU A 161 -11.76 17.90 19.26
CA LEU A 161 -11.21 18.33 17.98
C LEU A 161 -9.68 18.18 17.98
N THR A 162 -9.16 17.24 17.23
CA THR A 162 -7.72 17.03 17.08
C THR A 162 -7.14 17.88 15.95
N GLY A 163 -7.83 17.97 14.80
CA GLY A 163 -7.31 18.71 13.66
C GLY A 163 -8.05 18.50 12.36
N ILE A 164 -7.34 18.77 11.28
CA ILE A 164 -7.82 18.58 9.90
C ILE A 164 -7.14 17.35 9.31
N HIS A 165 -7.92 16.51 8.60
CA HIS A 165 -7.43 15.46 7.73
C HIS A 165 -7.58 15.88 6.27
N PHE A 166 -6.55 15.68 5.43
CA PHE A 166 -6.61 15.99 4.00
C PHE A 166 -5.85 15.00 3.14
N PHE A 167 -6.54 14.44 2.15
CA PHE A 167 -5.96 13.60 1.12
C PHE A 167 -6.68 13.81 -0.21
N SER A 168 -5.94 14.18 -1.26
CA SER A 168 -6.48 14.53 -2.58
C SER A 168 -6.19 13.52 -3.68
N GLY A 169 -5.51 12.43 -3.36
CA GLY A 169 -5.16 11.37 -4.32
C GLY A 169 -3.70 10.93 -4.25
N THR A 170 -3.36 9.96 -5.08
CA THR A 170 -2.04 9.32 -5.16
C THR A 170 -1.24 9.79 -6.39
N GLN A 171 0.06 9.45 -6.45
CA GLN A 171 0.95 9.77 -7.58
C GLN A 171 0.98 11.27 -7.91
N LYS A 172 1.00 12.10 -6.87
CA LYS A 172 1.02 13.57 -7.01
C LYS A 172 2.40 14.08 -7.40
N THR A 173 2.42 15.14 -8.19
CA THR A 173 3.65 15.91 -8.44
C THR A 173 4.02 16.73 -7.21
N LEU A 174 5.30 16.97 -6.99
CA LEU A 174 5.80 17.82 -5.90
C LEU A 174 5.18 19.23 -5.92
N LYS A 175 4.98 19.81 -7.11
CA LYS A 175 4.32 21.11 -7.29
C LYS A 175 2.88 21.10 -6.74
N ARG A 176 2.14 20.01 -6.96
CA ARG A 176 0.79 19.87 -6.41
C ARG A 176 0.82 19.76 -4.89
N ILE A 177 1.75 18.97 -4.33
CA ILE A 177 1.92 18.81 -2.89
C ILE A 177 2.25 20.17 -2.24
N GLU A 178 3.14 20.96 -2.83
CA GLU A 178 3.49 22.30 -2.37
C GLU A 178 2.29 23.25 -2.37
N GLY A 179 1.49 23.25 -3.44
CA GLY A 179 0.26 24.04 -3.51
C GLY A 179 -0.73 23.66 -2.41
N GLU A 180 -0.98 22.36 -2.21
CA GLU A 180 -1.88 21.84 -1.18
C GLU A 180 -1.40 22.20 0.25
N LEU A 181 -0.11 22.02 0.55
CA LEU A 181 0.44 22.39 1.85
C LEU A 181 0.39 23.90 2.10
N SER A 182 0.62 24.73 1.07
CA SER A 182 0.49 26.19 1.18
C SER A 182 -0.95 26.60 1.48
N GLU A 183 -1.93 26.02 0.77
CA GLU A 183 -3.36 26.30 1.02
C GLU A 183 -3.78 25.84 2.42
N LEU A 184 -3.33 24.69 2.87
CA LEU A 184 -3.60 24.17 4.20
C LEU A 184 -2.96 25.03 5.29
N ALA A 185 -1.75 25.54 5.08
CA ALA A 185 -1.11 26.46 6.02
C ALA A 185 -1.91 27.78 6.16
N GLU A 186 -2.36 28.37 5.07
CA GLU A 186 -3.20 29.58 5.12
C GLU A 186 -4.56 29.30 5.76
N TYR A 187 -5.21 28.20 5.40
CA TYR A 187 -6.48 27.81 5.97
C TYR A 187 -6.38 27.51 7.47
N GLY A 188 -5.33 26.78 7.88
CA GLY A 188 -5.07 26.47 9.28
C GLY A 188 -4.88 27.70 10.15
N LYS A 189 -4.16 28.73 9.67
CA LYS A 189 -4.03 30.04 10.37
C LYS A 189 -5.39 30.68 10.61
N SER A 190 -6.24 30.75 9.57
CA SER A 190 -7.60 31.31 9.65
C SER A 190 -8.46 30.53 10.63
N LEU A 191 -8.48 29.21 10.52
CA LEU A 191 -9.30 28.34 11.37
C LEU A 191 -8.91 28.41 12.85
N ARG A 192 -7.60 28.41 13.16
CA ARG A 192 -7.11 28.58 14.53
C ARG A 192 -7.56 29.92 15.17
N GLN A 193 -7.54 31.01 14.39
CA GLN A 193 -8.02 32.30 14.87
C GLN A 193 -9.53 32.28 15.23
N LYS A 194 -10.34 31.60 14.41
CA LYS A 194 -11.79 31.45 14.64
C LYS A 194 -12.08 30.55 15.84
N LEU A 195 -11.42 29.39 15.91
CA LEU A 195 -11.65 28.40 16.98
C LEU A 195 -10.98 28.75 18.30
N LYS A 196 -9.94 29.61 18.31
CA LYS A 196 -9.07 29.91 19.46
C LYS A 196 -8.45 28.65 20.08
N THR A 197 -8.24 27.60 19.27
CA THR A 197 -7.71 26.30 19.68
C THR A 197 -6.59 25.90 18.72
N GLU A 198 -5.56 25.27 19.26
CA GLU A 198 -4.51 24.66 18.45
C GLU A 198 -4.98 23.33 17.87
N ILE A 199 -4.76 23.14 16.57
CA ILE A 199 -5.17 21.94 15.84
C ILE A 199 -3.98 21.29 15.14
N GLY A 200 -4.06 19.98 14.95
CA GLY A 200 -3.11 19.19 14.17
C GLY A 200 -3.50 19.09 12.69
N LEU A 201 -2.59 18.53 11.89
CA LEU A 201 -2.82 18.20 10.49
C LEU A 201 -2.44 16.75 10.22
N GLU A 202 -3.37 15.95 9.71
CA GLU A 202 -3.12 14.66 9.08
C GLU A 202 -3.18 14.85 7.56
N PHE A 203 -2.06 14.66 6.85
CA PHE A 203 -1.94 14.98 5.44
C PHE A 203 -1.39 13.81 4.63
N GLY A 204 -2.10 13.41 3.57
CA GLY A 204 -1.63 12.42 2.62
C GLY A 204 -0.86 13.06 1.45
N PRO A 205 0.49 13.08 1.44
CA PRO A 205 1.25 13.66 0.34
C PRO A 205 1.06 12.93 -0.98
N GLY A 206 0.73 11.64 -0.95
CA GLY A 206 0.48 10.85 -2.16
C GLY A 206 1.69 10.78 -3.09
N LEU A 207 2.90 10.64 -2.53
CA LEU A 207 4.13 10.52 -3.31
C LEU A 207 4.06 9.42 -4.36
N GLY A 208 4.72 9.63 -5.47
CA GLY A 208 4.73 8.73 -6.61
C GLY A 208 5.60 7.49 -6.40
N VAL A 209 5.23 6.40 -7.06
CA VAL A 209 6.07 5.20 -7.24
C VAL A 209 6.17 4.93 -8.74
N ASN A 210 7.38 4.81 -9.25
CA ASN A 210 7.59 4.48 -10.65
C ASN A 210 7.60 2.95 -10.84
N TYR A 211 6.44 2.39 -11.14
CA TYR A 211 6.25 0.95 -11.32
C TYR A 211 6.83 0.40 -12.63
N PHE A 212 7.14 1.26 -13.59
CA PHE A 212 7.40 0.86 -14.97
C PHE A 212 8.75 1.36 -15.41
N GLY A 213 9.55 0.46 -15.96
CA GLY A 213 10.87 0.79 -16.51
C GLY A 213 11.35 -0.32 -17.42
N ALA A 214 11.96 0.07 -18.53
CA ALA A 214 12.76 -0.83 -19.36
C ALA A 214 14.21 -0.53 -19.02
N GLY A 215 14.93 -1.45 -18.41
CA GLY A 215 16.34 -1.24 -18.12
C GLY A 215 16.96 -2.31 -17.23
N GLU A 216 18.26 -2.18 -17.02
CA GLU A 216 19.14 -3.15 -16.35
C GLU A 216 19.07 -3.11 -14.81
N ALA A 217 18.47 -2.08 -14.21
CA ALA A 217 18.35 -1.96 -12.77
C ALA A 217 17.16 -2.77 -12.24
N SER A 218 17.28 -3.35 -11.05
CA SER A 218 16.13 -3.90 -10.34
C SER A 218 15.10 -2.78 -10.07
N GLY A 219 13.82 -3.13 -10.04
CA GLY A 219 12.76 -2.17 -9.74
C GLY A 219 12.97 -1.51 -8.38
N TYR A 220 13.49 -2.25 -7.41
CA TYR A 220 13.80 -1.74 -6.07
C TYR A 220 14.89 -0.65 -6.10
N GLU A 221 16.03 -0.86 -6.75
CA GLU A 221 17.13 0.12 -6.76
C GLU A 221 16.75 1.41 -7.49
N ALA A 222 16.04 1.28 -8.62
CA ALA A 222 15.54 2.44 -9.35
C ALA A 222 14.53 3.24 -8.51
N GLU A 223 13.62 2.56 -7.83
CA GLU A 223 12.59 3.16 -6.97
C GLU A 223 13.19 3.77 -5.71
N LYS A 224 14.19 3.14 -5.09
CA LYS A 224 14.92 3.65 -3.91
C LYS A 224 15.54 5.01 -4.20
N THR A 225 16.25 5.13 -5.32
CA THR A 225 16.88 6.39 -5.74
C THR A 225 15.86 7.50 -6.00
N ASP A 226 14.73 7.18 -6.64
CA ASP A 226 13.65 8.15 -6.88
C ASP A 226 12.96 8.58 -5.59
N ALA A 227 12.71 7.66 -4.69
CA ALA A 227 12.10 7.93 -3.40
C ALA A 227 12.96 8.85 -2.51
N GLU A 228 14.27 8.63 -2.46
CA GLU A 228 15.21 9.52 -1.73
C GLU A 228 15.14 10.95 -2.24
N LYS A 229 15.10 11.14 -3.57
CA LYS A 229 14.94 12.46 -4.19
C LYS A 229 13.59 13.10 -3.86
N GLN A 230 12.50 12.32 -3.93
CA GLN A 230 11.17 12.81 -3.59
C GLN A 230 11.09 13.25 -2.12
N LEU A 231 11.69 12.50 -1.19
CA LEU A 231 11.73 12.84 0.23
C LEU A 231 12.55 14.11 0.50
N ALA A 232 13.70 14.26 -0.12
CA ALA A 232 14.52 15.49 0.00
C ALA A 232 13.75 16.73 -0.47
N ASN A 233 13.09 16.64 -1.63
CA ASN A 233 12.28 17.74 -2.14
C ASN A 233 11.04 18.01 -1.25
N LEU A 234 10.41 16.96 -0.69
CA LEU A 234 9.28 17.12 0.21
C LEU A 234 9.69 17.86 1.50
N ALA A 235 10.87 17.54 2.05
CA ALA A 235 11.42 18.26 3.20
C ALA A 235 11.57 19.76 2.93
N GLU A 236 12.13 20.14 1.78
CA GLU A 236 12.23 21.55 1.37
C GLU A 236 10.85 22.20 1.21
N ILE A 237 9.85 21.48 0.71
CA ILE A 237 8.48 21.98 0.58
C ILE A 237 7.88 22.24 1.96
N VAL A 238 8.05 21.32 2.92
CA VAL A 238 7.58 21.49 4.30
C VAL A 238 8.18 22.77 4.92
N ASP A 239 9.49 22.97 4.74
CA ASP A 239 10.15 24.17 5.26
C ASP A 239 9.63 25.45 4.60
N ARG A 240 9.50 25.47 3.25
CA ARG A 240 9.01 26.66 2.52
C ARG A 240 7.57 27.02 2.82
N THR A 241 6.70 26.03 2.98
CA THR A 241 5.27 26.27 3.29
C THR A 241 5.05 26.67 4.73
N GLY A 242 6.00 26.37 5.61
CA GLY A 242 5.93 26.66 7.04
C GLY A 242 4.78 25.96 7.76
N VAL A 243 4.27 24.87 7.21
CA VAL A 243 3.10 24.14 7.74
C VAL A 243 3.31 23.70 9.20
N ASN A 244 4.54 23.33 9.58
CA ASN A 244 4.91 22.94 10.93
C ASN A 244 4.80 24.09 11.96
N SER A 245 4.81 25.35 11.52
CA SER A 245 4.62 26.52 12.42
C SER A 245 3.15 26.88 12.60
N VAL A 246 2.29 26.34 11.75
CA VAL A 246 0.84 26.60 11.75
C VAL A 246 0.09 25.60 12.61
N TYR A 247 0.40 24.34 12.47
CA TYR A 247 -0.26 23.26 13.18
C TYR A 247 0.52 22.82 14.41
N ARG A 248 -0.21 22.40 15.48
CA ARG A 248 0.38 21.88 16.71
C ARG A 248 1.27 20.67 16.44
N ASP A 249 0.80 19.78 15.59
CA ASP A 249 1.48 18.59 15.11
C ASP A 249 1.08 18.33 13.63
N VAL A 250 2.01 17.76 12.87
CA VAL A 250 1.78 17.39 11.48
C VAL A 250 2.15 15.92 11.33
N THR A 251 1.23 15.12 10.81
CA THR A 251 1.43 13.71 10.47
C THR A 251 1.20 13.50 8.98
N PHE A 252 2.11 12.79 8.33
CA PHE A 252 1.95 12.42 6.93
C PHE A 252 1.50 10.98 6.78
N GLU A 253 0.41 10.78 6.01
CA GLU A 253 -0.19 9.48 5.72
C GLU A 253 0.35 8.91 4.41
N TYR A 254 0.91 7.71 4.50
CA TYR A 254 1.47 7.00 3.35
C TYR A 254 0.91 5.57 3.26
N GLY A 255 0.73 5.09 2.05
CA GLY A 255 0.42 3.68 1.79
C GLY A 255 1.37 3.13 0.72
N ARG A 256 1.08 3.46 -0.51
CA ARG A 256 1.80 3.02 -1.73
C ARG A 256 3.30 3.24 -1.65
N PHE A 257 3.73 4.44 -1.27
CA PHE A 257 5.12 4.84 -1.22
C PHE A 257 5.97 3.99 -0.26
N ILE A 258 5.36 3.44 0.78
CA ILE A 258 6.02 2.55 1.74
C ILE A 258 5.98 1.11 1.27
N ALA A 259 4.79 0.61 0.91
CA ALA A 259 4.59 -0.81 0.71
C ALA A 259 5.05 -1.32 -0.66
N ALA A 260 5.02 -0.49 -1.72
CA ALA A 260 5.24 -0.97 -3.09
C ALA A 260 6.56 -1.72 -3.27
N ALA A 261 7.66 -1.10 -2.82
CA ALA A 261 9.00 -1.66 -2.99
C ALA A 261 9.26 -2.92 -2.15
N SER A 262 8.52 -3.09 -1.05
CA SER A 262 8.73 -4.23 -0.15
C SER A 262 8.17 -5.55 -0.70
N GLY A 263 7.30 -5.52 -1.70
CA GLY A 263 6.62 -6.72 -2.20
C GLY A 263 7.02 -7.09 -3.62
N ARG A 264 7.23 -8.39 -3.83
CA ARG A 264 7.45 -9.02 -5.13
C ARG A 264 6.46 -10.13 -5.35
N TYR A 265 6.03 -10.32 -6.59
CA TYR A 265 5.11 -11.37 -6.99
C TYR A 265 5.80 -12.37 -7.89
N PHE A 266 5.67 -13.66 -7.57
CA PHE A 266 6.28 -14.79 -8.25
C PHE A 266 5.19 -15.62 -8.91
N THR A 267 5.32 -15.89 -10.22
CA THR A 267 4.36 -16.72 -10.95
C THR A 267 5.06 -17.61 -11.95
N GLY A 268 4.62 -18.85 -12.07
CA GLY A 268 5.15 -19.82 -13.03
C GLY A 268 4.63 -19.57 -14.44
N VAL A 269 5.43 -19.94 -15.44
CA VAL A 269 5.02 -20.04 -16.84
C VAL A 269 4.35 -21.40 -17.03
N ALA A 270 3.03 -21.40 -17.17
CA ALA A 270 2.21 -22.60 -17.31
C ALA A 270 2.27 -23.18 -18.74
N ASP A 271 2.34 -22.30 -19.74
CA ASP A 271 2.40 -22.70 -21.14
C ASP A 271 3.05 -21.61 -22.03
N ILE A 272 3.67 -22.03 -23.13
CA ILE A 272 4.19 -21.13 -24.17
C ILE A 272 3.56 -21.54 -25.50
N LYS A 273 2.98 -20.57 -26.18
CA LYS A 273 2.42 -20.82 -27.52
C LYS A 273 2.65 -19.65 -28.46
N LYS A 274 2.74 -19.97 -29.75
CA LYS A 274 2.74 -18.99 -30.83
C LYS A 274 1.40 -19.07 -31.57
N THR A 275 0.71 -17.95 -31.67
CA THR A 275 -0.54 -17.85 -32.43
C THR A 275 -0.36 -16.77 -33.48
N TYR A 276 -0.44 -17.12 -34.75
CA TYR A 276 0.03 -16.28 -35.86
C TYR A 276 1.49 -15.88 -35.61
N ASP A 277 1.83 -14.62 -35.54
CA ASP A 277 3.20 -14.15 -35.30
C ASP A 277 3.43 -13.65 -33.86
N VAL A 278 2.49 -13.89 -32.95
CA VAL A 278 2.57 -13.45 -31.54
C VAL A 278 2.95 -14.60 -30.63
N ASN A 279 4.02 -14.43 -29.84
CA ASN A 279 4.37 -15.36 -28.77
C ASN A 279 3.59 -15.02 -27.50
N TYR A 280 2.92 -16.00 -26.92
CA TYR A 280 2.21 -15.89 -25.64
C TYR A 280 2.92 -16.73 -24.59
N ALA A 281 3.18 -16.13 -23.44
CA ALA A 281 3.47 -16.84 -22.19
C ALA A 281 2.22 -16.82 -21.32
N ILE A 282 1.64 -17.98 -21.06
CA ILE A 282 0.49 -18.15 -20.18
C ILE A 282 1.02 -18.38 -18.75
N LEU A 283 0.65 -17.53 -17.83
CA LEU A 283 1.11 -17.55 -16.45
C LEU A 283 0.11 -18.26 -15.54
N GLU A 284 0.58 -18.82 -14.43
CA GLU A 284 -0.28 -19.45 -13.40
C GLU A 284 -1.19 -18.44 -12.72
N GLY A 285 -0.69 -17.20 -12.50
CA GLY A 285 -1.47 -16.07 -12.01
C GLY A 285 -2.07 -15.22 -13.14
N GLY A 286 -2.43 -13.97 -12.82
CA GLY A 286 -3.02 -13.03 -13.78
C GLY A 286 -3.48 -11.75 -13.09
N ILE A 287 -4.34 -10.96 -13.75
CA ILE A 287 -4.86 -9.70 -13.19
C ILE A 287 -5.71 -9.89 -11.92
N HIS A 288 -6.14 -11.11 -11.63
CA HIS A 288 -6.85 -11.44 -10.39
C HIS A 288 -5.94 -11.49 -9.17
N GLN A 289 -4.63 -11.59 -9.39
CA GLN A 289 -3.62 -11.69 -8.33
C GLN A 289 -2.60 -10.55 -8.36
N LEU A 290 -2.40 -9.88 -9.50
CA LEU A 290 -1.41 -8.81 -9.67
C LEU A 290 -2.01 -7.63 -10.42
N THR A 291 -2.03 -6.47 -9.76
CA THR A 291 -2.45 -5.21 -10.35
C THR A 291 -1.41 -4.12 -10.08
N TYR A 292 -1.18 -3.25 -11.08
CA TYR A 292 -0.35 -2.06 -10.93
C TYR A 292 -1.14 -0.81 -11.27
N TYR A 293 -1.04 0.19 -10.41
CA TYR A 293 -1.63 1.49 -10.69
C TYR A 293 -1.08 2.07 -12.00
N GLY A 294 -1.96 2.36 -12.95
CA GLY A 294 -1.58 2.96 -14.22
C GLY A 294 -0.95 2.00 -15.23
N SER A 295 -1.13 0.68 -15.11
CA SER A 295 -0.66 -0.34 -16.07
C SER A 295 -1.24 -0.19 -17.48
N MET A 296 -2.33 0.57 -17.64
CA MET A 296 -3.01 0.83 -18.92
C MET A 296 -3.32 -0.46 -19.70
N ALA A 297 -3.94 -1.44 -19.02
CA ALA A 297 -4.26 -2.76 -19.58
C ALA A 297 -3.04 -3.49 -20.19
N GLY A 298 -1.92 -3.45 -19.48
CA GLY A 298 -0.69 -4.14 -19.86
C GLY A 298 0.16 -3.43 -20.93
N MET A 299 -0.16 -2.17 -21.28
CA MET A 299 0.67 -1.38 -22.21
C MET A 299 1.98 -0.90 -21.61
N LYS A 300 2.01 -0.69 -20.27
CA LYS A 300 3.24 -0.34 -19.56
C LYS A 300 3.90 -1.61 -19.04
N ILE A 301 5.22 -1.65 -19.09
CA ILE A 301 6.04 -2.81 -18.71
C ILE A 301 6.56 -2.60 -17.29
N PRO A 302 6.13 -3.40 -16.30
CA PRO A 302 6.72 -3.38 -14.96
C PRO A 302 8.12 -4.00 -14.98
N TYR A 303 8.86 -3.86 -13.88
CA TYR A 303 10.13 -4.55 -13.72
C TYR A 303 9.89 -6.05 -13.54
N ILE A 304 10.47 -6.85 -14.45
CA ILE A 304 10.26 -8.30 -14.52
C ILE A 304 11.60 -8.99 -14.63
N MET A 305 11.84 -10.00 -13.79
CA MET A 305 12.97 -10.92 -13.88
C MET A 305 12.48 -12.32 -14.23
N ALA A 306 13.15 -12.98 -15.17
CA ALA A 306 12.89 -14.39 -15.51
C ALA A 306 13.92 -15.29 -14.80
N VAL A 307 13.46 -16.38 -14.20
CA VAL A 307 14.30 -17.43 -13.58
C VAL A 307 14.00 -18.77 -14.27
N SER A 308 15.02 -19.36 -14.92
CA SER A 308 14.88 -20.61 -15.65
C SER A 308 14.55 -21.80 -14.73
N ALA A 309 13.72 -22.72 -15.22
CA ALA A 309 13.44 -23.98 -14.55
C ALA A 309 14.69 -24.85 -14.38
N GLU A 310 15.64 -24.80 -15.31
CA GLU A 310 16.92 -25.52 -15.23
C GLU A 310 17.80 -25.00 -14.11
N GLU A 311 17.81 -23.71 -13.87
CA GLU A 311 18.52 -23.09 -12.73
C GLU A 311 17.91 -23.47 -11.37
N LYS A 312 16.63 -23.86 -11.37
CA LYS A 312 15.97 -24.40 -10.18
C LYS A 312 16.54 -25.77 -9.76
N SER A 313 17.09 -26.56 -10.69
CA SER A 313 17.54 -27.93 -10.44
C SER A 313 19.01 -28.05 -10.02
N GLN A 314 19.85 -27.04 -10.25
CA GLN A 314 21.27 -27.10 -9.90
C GLN A 314 21.46 -26.95 -8.39
N SER A 315 21.94 -28.02 -7.73
CA SER A 315 22.32 -27.99 -6.33
C SER A 315 23.59 -27.18 -6.12
N THR A 316 23.71 -26.53 -4.98
CA THR A 316 24.90 -25.83 -4.50
C THR A 316 26.09 -26.79 -4.26
N ALA A 317 26.73 -27.25 -5.32
CA ALA A 317 27.97 -28.00 -5.29
C ALA A 317 29.14 -27.15 -5.81
N ALA A 318 29.13 -25.85 -5.61
CA ALA A 318 30.27 -24.99 -5.83
C ALA A 318 30.22 -23.84 -4.83
N GLY A 319 31.30 -23.75 -4.04
CA GLY A 319 31.45 -22.91 -2.86
C GLY A 319 31.14 -21.43 -3.08
N GLU A 320 30.77 -20.88 -1.95
CA GLU A 320 30.59 -19.49 -1.64
C GLU A 320 31.47 -18.51 -2.45
N LYS A 321 30.84 -17.73 -3.31
CA LYS A 321 31.21 -16.34 -3.50
C LYS A 321 29.98 -15.50 -3.20
N ALA A 322 30.11 -14.69 -2.16
CA ALA A 322 29.18 -13.63 -1.84
C ALA A 322 29.25 -12.59 -2.97
N ASP A 323 28.31 -12.66 -3.89
CA ASP A 323 28.05 -11.58 -4.81
C ASP A 323 26.54 -11.37 -4.79
N GLY A 324 26.14 -10.13 -4.45
CA GLY A 324 24.79 -9.65 -4.60
C GLY A 324 24.32 -9.98 -6.02
N ILE A 325 23.05 -10.26 -6.20
CA ILE A 325 22.44 -10.30 -7.52
C ILE A 325 22.44 -8.86 -8.04
N GLU A 326 23.59 -8.40 -8.53
CA GLU A 326 23.61 -7.36 -9.55
C GLU A 326 22.81 -7.92 -10.72
N ALA A 327 21.94 -7.10 -11.27
CA ALA A 327 21.09 -7.44 -12.40
C ALA A 327 21.95 -7.90 -13.59
N GLU A 328 22.36 -9.15 -13.60
CA GLU A 328 22.94 -9.82 -14.77
C GLU A 328 21.83 -10.11 -15.79
N ASN A 329 21.20 -9.06 -16.31
CA ASN A 329 20.52 -9.11 -17.61
C ASN A 329 21.50 -8.91 -18.77
N LYS A 330 22.78 -8.94 -18.51
CA LYS A 330 23.84 -9.10 -19.51
C LYS A 330 24.40 -10.53 -19.43
N ALA A 331 23.56 -11.53 -19.67
CA ALA A 331 24.08 -12.79 -20.20
C ALA A 331 24.50 -12.53 -21.64
N ASP A 332 25.81 -12.43 -21.83
CA ASP A 332 26.49 -12.38 -23.10
C ASP A 332 25.85 -13.40 -24.05
N GLY A 333 25.10 -12.95 -25.08
CA GLY A 333 24.56 -13.81 -26.15
C GLY A 333 23.20 -14.48 -25.89
N THR A 334 22.44 -14.21 -24.84
CA THR A 334 21.11 -14.80 -24.66
C THR A 334 20.10 -14.20 -25.64
N GLU A 335 19.53 -15.02 -26.52
CA GLU A 335 18.49 -14.59 -27.46
C GLU A 335 17.25 -14.15 -26.67
N THR A 336 16.78 -12.92 -26.92
CA THR A 336 15.55 -12.40 -26.32
C THR A 336 14.40 -12.49 -27.31
N LYS A 337 13.18 -12.69 -26.80
CA LYS A 337 11.94 -12.73 -27.59
C LYS A 337 10.90 -11.78 -27.00
N GLU A 338 10.04 -11.24 -27.87
CA GLU A 338 8.87 -10.47 -27.43
C GLU A 338 7.73 -11.44 -27.10
N TYR A 339 7.09 -11.25 -25.93
CA TYR A 339 5.96 -12.02 -25.46
C TYR A 339 4.78 -11.13 -25.06
N VAL A 340 3.58 -11.64 -25.25
CA VAL A 340 2.39 -11.22 -24.49
C VAL A 340 2.34 -12.08 -23.23
N LEU A 341 2.40 -11.46 -22.05
CA LEU A 341 2.24 -12.14 -20.76
C LEU A 341 0.75 -12.16 -20.41
N ALA A 342 0.12 -13.30 -20.62
CA ALA A 342 -1.30 -13.51 -20.34
C ALA A 342 -1.47 -14.34 -19.06
N GLY A 343 -2.49 -14.03 -18.29
CA GLY A 343 -2.82 -14.78 -17.07
C GLY A 343 -3.66 -16.04 -17.35
N SER A 344 -4.14 -16.64 -16.27
CA SER A 344 -4.86 -17.91 -16.26
C SER A 344 -6.38 -17.79 -16.32
N LEU A 345 -6.92 -16.57 -16.42
CA LEU A 345 -8.36 -16.37 -16.51
C LEU A 345 -8.88 -16.56 -17.94
N CYS A 346 -10.10 -17.10 -18.07
CA CYS A 346 -10.82 -17.12 -19.33
C CYS A 346 -11.39 -15.73 -19.67
N SER A 347 -10.51 -14.75 -19.81
CA SER A 347 -10.84 -13.38 -20.16
C SER A 347 -9.81 -12.81 -21.12
N VAL A 348 -10.26 -12.15 -22.18
CA VAL A 348 -9.37 -11.45 -23.13
C VAL A 348 -8.64 -10.27 -22.49
N ASN A 349 -9.11 -9.82 -21.33
CA ASN A 349 -8.51 -8.71 -20.56
C ASN A 349 -7.41 -9.19 -19.59
N ASP A 350 -7.21 -10.50 -19.44
CA ASP A 350 -6.19 -11.05 -18.54
C ASP A 350 -4.80 -10.99 -19.18
N ILE A 351 -4.35 -9.78 -19.43
CA ILE A 351 -3.04 -9.45 -19.99
C ILE A 351 -2.29 -8.59 -18.98
N LEU A 352 -1.23 -9.14 -18.42
CA LEU A 352 -0.35 -8.42 -17.52
C LEU A 352 0.60 -7.48 -18.28
N VAL A 353 1.15 -7.94 -19.41
CA VAL A 353 2.03 -7.15 -20.29
C VAL A 353 1.80 -7.51 -21.74
N ARG A 354 1.60 -6.51 -22.60
CA ARG A 354 1.34 -6.73 -24.02
C ARG A 354 2.61 -6.95 -24.85
N LYS A 355 3.75 -6.42 -24.40
CA LYS A 355 5.03 -6.51 -25.12
C LYS A 355 6.17 -6.60 -24.11
N ALA A 356 6.45 -7.78 -23.61
CA ALA A 356 7.59 -8.04 -22.74
C ALA A 356 8.75 -8.61 -23.57
N VAL A 357 9.90 -7.95 -23.55
CA VAL A 357 11.14 -8.48 -24.15
C VAL A 357 11.90 -9.20 -23.04
N LEU A 358 11.96 -10.53 -23.13
CA LEU A 358 12.52 -11.41 -22.11
C LEU A 358 13.44 -12.45 -22.76
N PRO A 359 14.36 -13.09 -22.01
CA PRO A 359 15.04 -14.29 -22.46
C PRO A 359 14.04 -15.33 -22.98
N GLU A 360 14.50 -16.25 -23.83
CA GLU A 360 13.61 -17.31 -24.32
C GLU A 360 13.00 -18.11 -23.17
N LEU A 361 11.67 -17.95 -22.98
CA LEU A 361 10.93 -18.60 -21.91
C LEU A 361 10.56 -20.04 -22.24
N LYS A 362 10.54 -20.89 -21.21
CA LYS A 362 10.07 -22.26 -21.25
C LYS A 362 8.98 -22.50 -20.21
N LYS A 363 8.12 -23.49 -20.44
CA LYS A 363 7.20 -23.99 -19.44
C LYS A 363 7.94 -24.38 -18.17
N GLY A 364 7.45 -23.91 -17.01
CA GLY A 364 8.07 -24.13 -15.72
C GLY A 364 9.04 -23.04 -15.29
N ASP A 365 9.44 -22.10 -16.16
CA ASP A 365 10.17 -20.91 -15.73
C ASP A 365 9.33 -20.09 -14.74
N THR A 366 9.97 -19.21 -13.99
CA THR A 366 9.28 -18.30 -13.06
C THR A 366 9.54 -16.86 -13.46
N LEU A 367 8.50 -16.07 -13.53
CA LEU A 367 8.59 -14.62 -13.64
C LEU A 367 8.40 -13.98 -12.26
N ILE A 368 9.27 -13.02 -11.94
CA ILE A 368 9.23 -12.24 -10.71
C ILE A 368 8.92 -10.80 -11.09
N PHE A 369 7.84 -10.26 -10.55
CA PHE A 369 7.39 -8.90 -10.75
C PHE A 369 7.75 -8.08 -9.51
N ASP A 370 8.58 -7.04 -9.67
CA ASP A 370 8.98 -6.14 -8.61
C ASP A 370 7.91 -5.09 -8.28
N LEU A 371 8.07 -4.40 -7.15
CA LEU A 371 7.21 -3.30 -6.70
C LEU A 371 5.73 -3.69 -6.54
N ALA A 372 5.46 -4.95 -6.24
CA ALA A 372 4.11 -5.50 -6.13
C ALA A 372 3.54 -5.43 -4.69
N GLY A 373 4.17 -4.67 -3.78
CA GLY A 373 3.82 -4.69 -2.35
C GLY A 373 2.59 -3.88 -1.97
N ALA A 374 2.15 -2.93 -2.80
CA ALA A 374 1.03 -2.05 -2.48
C ALA A 374 -0.19 -2.34 -3.34
N TYR A 375 -1.32 -2.66 -2.70
CA TYR A 375 -2.64 -2.91 -3.32
C TYR A 375 -2.71 -4.16 -4.21
N ALA A 376 -1.62 -4.57 -4.84
CA ALA A 376 -1.59 -5.62 -5.85
C ALA A 376 -2.23 -6.94 -5.38
N LEU A 377 -2.06 -7.28 -4.10
CA LEU A 377 -2.64 -8.48 -3.48
C LEU A 377 -4.17 -8.38 -3.25
N THR A 378 -4.72 -7.17 -3.08
CA THR A 378 -6.09 -6.96 -2.58
C THR A 378 -7.03 -6.27 -3.56
N GLU A 379 -6.53 -5.52 -4.53
CA GLU A 379 -7.35 -4.83 -5.54
C GLU A 379 -7.72 -5.69 -6.75
N GLY A 380 -7.17 -6.90 -6.86
CA GLY A 380 -7.49 -7.84 -7.94
C GLY A 380 -8.90 -8.45 -7.81
N ILE A 381 -9.41 -9.00 -8.91
CA ILE A 381 -10.70 -9.70 -8.97
C ILE A 381 -10.57 -11.14 -8.41
N GLY A 382 -10.03 -11.28 -7.21
CA GLY A 382 -9.54 -12.53 -6.63
C GLY A 382 -10.54 -13.70 -6.55
N LEU A 383 -11.86 -13.42 -6.61
CA LEU A 383 -12.90 -14.46 -6.59
C LEU A 383 -13.35 -14.91 -7.99
N PHE A 384 -12.88 -14.26 -9.07
CA PHE A 384 -13.30 -14.61 -10.42
C PHE A 384 -12.78 -15.99 -10.83
N LEU A 385 -13.67 -16.82 -11.39
CA LEU A 385 -13.44 -18.20 -11.78
C LEU A 385 -13.03 -19.16 -10.63
N SER A 386 -13.28 -18.77 -9.37
CA SER A 386 -12.91 -19.57 -8.19
C SER A 386 -11.45 -20.03 -8.21
N ARG A 387 -10.53 -19.14 -8.67
CA ARG A 387 -9.09 -19.39 -8.64
C ARG A 387 -8.57 -19.20 -7.23
N ASP A 388 -7.59 -20.01 -6.84
CA ASP A 388 -6.94 -19.91 -5.54
C ASP A 388 -6.26 -18.54 -5.37
N LEU A 389 -6.34 -18.00 -4.17
CA LEU A 389 -5.52 -16.85 -3.81
C LEU A 389 -4.06 -17.28 -3.65
N PRO A 390 -3.09 -16.42 -4.02
CA PRO A 390 -1.66 -16.74 -3.93
C PRO A 390 -1.21 -16.89 -2.48
N ALA A 391 -0.18 -17.69 -2.26
CA ALA A 391 0.49 -17.74 -0.97
C ALA A 391 1.19 -16.40 -0.66
N VAL A 392 1.41 -16.11 0.61
CA VAL A 392 2.12 -14.90 1.05
C VAL A 392 3.23 -15.27 2.01
N LEU A 393 4.43 -14.82 1.68
CA LEU A 393 5.65 -14.99 2.45
C LEU A 393 6.09 -13.62 3.00
N ILE A 394 6.70 -13.62 4.17
CA ILE A 394 7.41 -12.45 4.71
C ILE A 394 8.84 -12.86 5.01
N ARG A 395 9.80 -12.07 4.51
CA ARG A 395 11.20 -12.11 4.94
C ARG A 395 11.36 -11.11 6.08
N ASP A 396 11.77 -11.59 7.23
CA ASP A 396 11.98 -10.77 8.42
C ASP A 396 13.32 -9.98 8.38
N LEU A 397 13.55 -9.18 9.40
CA LEU A 397 14.78 -8.38 9.55
C LEU A 397 16.07 -9.23 9.65
N ASN A 398 15.98 -10.51 10.01
CA ASN A 398 17.12 -11.44 10.08
C ASN A 398 17.32 -12.20 8.76
N GLY A 399 16.47 -11.96 7.74
CA GLY A 399 16.50 -12.63 6.46
C GLY A 399 15.80 -14.01 6.44
N GLU A 400 15.15 -14.40 7.55
CA GLU A 400 14.34 -15.62 7.62
C GLU A 400 13.01 -15.43 6.88
N VAL A 401 12.61 -16.45 6.13
CA VAL A 401 11.34 -16.41 5.35
C VAL A 401 10.31 -17.33 5.99
N ARG A 402 9.18 -16.75 6.36
CA ARG A 402 8.02 -17.46 6.90
C ARG A 402 6.82 -17.38 5.96
N LEU A 403 6.06 -18.46 5.87
CA LEU A 403 4.76 -18.51 5.22
C LEU A 403 3.73 -17.92 6.18
N VAL A 404 3.09 -16.80 5.79
CA VAL A 404 2.07 -16.12 6.63
C VAL A 404 0.65 -16.42 6.17
N ARG A 405 0.48 -16.76 4.89
CA ARG A 405 -0.76 -17.26 4.32
C ARG A 405 -0.44 -18.26 3.23
N ASP A 406 -0.97 -19.45 3.29
CA ASP A 406 -0.89 -20.44 2.21
C ASP A 406 -1.87 -20.10 1.07
N HIS A 407 -1.81 -20.83 -0.03
CA HIS A 407 -2.83 -20.76 -1.07
C HIS A 407 -4.21 -21.00 -0.46
N MET A 408 -5.19 -20.21 -0.86
CA MET A 408 -6.55 -20.33 -0.35
C MET A 408 -7.51 -20.61 -1.50
N GLU A 409 -8.20 -21.73 -1.40
CA GLU A 409 -9.30 -22.06 -2.32
C GLU A 409 -10.45 -21.06 -2.14
N THR A 410 -11.03 -20.60 -3.24
CA THR A 410 -12.15 -19.64 -3.22
C THR A 410 -13.47 -20.24 -3.70
N ASN A 411 -13.48 -21.53 -4.05
CA ASN A 411 -14.67 -22.25 -4.52
C ASN A 411 -15.80 -22.23 -3.49
N SER A 412 -15.51 -22.42 -2.20
CA SER A 412 -16.51 -22.39 -1.12
C SER A 412 -17.19 -21.02 -0.95
N ILE A 413 -16.55 -19.93 -1.38
CA ILE A 413 -17.13 -18.59 -1.35
C ILE A 413 -18.17 -18.42 -2.46
N ASN A 414 -17.99 -19.15 -3.58
CA ASN A 414 -18.78 -18.99 -4.79
C ASN A 414 -19.81 -20.13 -5.02
N ASP A 415 -19.82 -21.19 -4.20
CA ASP A 415 -20.62 -22.37 -4.49
C ASP A 415 -22.14 -22.23 -4.18
N GLY A 416 -22.52 -21.25 -3.38
CA GLY A 416 -23.92 -20.97 -3.08
C GLY A 416 -24.66 -22.07 -2.30
N THR A 417 -23.95 -23.10 -1.79
CA THR A 417 -24.58 -24.22 -1.07
C THR A 417 -24.90 -23.88 0.38
N GLY A 418 -24.48 -22.70 0.85
CA GLY A 418 -24.70 -22.19 2.21
C GLY A 418 -23.82 -22.91 3.24
N VAL A 419 -23.31 -22.15 4.19
CA VAL A 419 -22.62 -22.68 5.37
C VAL A 419 -23.63 -23.03 6.44
#